data_39fcc1791ba4c4a58031033975e16d00
#
_entry.id   39fcc1791ba4c4a58031033975e16d00
#
_cell.length_a   1.000
_cell.length_b   1.000
_cell.length_c   1.000
_cell.angle_alpha   90.00
_cell.angle_beta   90.00
_cell.angle_gamma   90.00
#
_symmetry.space_group_name_H-M   'P 1'
#
loop_
_entity.id
_entity.type
_entity.pdbx_description
1 polymer ?
#
loop_
_entity_poly.entity_id
_entity_poly.type
_entity_poly.pdbx_seq_one_letter_code
_entity_poly.pdbx_strand_id
1 'polypeptide(L)'
;MEGFETVKSQETRKDKIIKKCELGMNVNLTHLKKLEAESIHIIREVAAEFDNPVMLYSVGKDSAVMLHLARKAFFPAKIPFPLLHVDTTWKFKEMIEFRDNMAKKYGFDLKVHINQEGVEQGIGPFSHGSAKHTDVMKTQALKQALNEGQYDAAFGGARRDEEKSRAKERVYSFRDKNHAWDPKKQRPELWNVYNSKVDKGESIRVFPLSN
;
A
#
# COMPACT_ATOMS: atom_id res chain seq x y z
N MET A 1 23.49 16.06 67.84
CA MET A 1 22.33 16.11 66.97
C MET A 1 22.87 15.96 65.53
N GLU A 2 22.94 14.73 65.04
CA GLU A 2 23.44 14.43 63.70
C GLU A 2 22.25 14.32 62.76
N GLY A 3 22.30 15.14 61.72
CA GLY A 3 21.25 15.18 60.69
C GLY A 3 21.44 14.04 59.69
N PHE A 4 20.44 13.19 59.60
CA PHE A 4 20.32 12.20 58.53
C PHE A 4 19.92 12.88 57.21
N GLU A 5 20.85 13.09 56.27
CA GLU A 5 20.56 13.42 54.89
C GLU A 5 20.06 12.17 54.19
N THR A 6 18.80 12.18 53.80
CA THR A 6 18.19 11.17 52.95
C THR A 6 18.71 11.32 51.53
N VAL A 7 19.61 10.40 51.12
CA VAL A 7 20.07 10.26 49.75
C VAL A 7 18.89 9.82 48.90
N LYS A 8 18.34 10.73 48.08
CA LYS A 8 17.38 10.40 47.02
C LYS A 8 18.16 9.63 45.93
N SER A 9 17.94 8.31 45.85
CA SER A 9 18.46 7.48 44.77
C SER A 9 17.94 7.99 43.44
N GLN A 10 18.84 8.40 42.56
CA GLN A 10 18.48 8.75 41.19
C GLN A 10 18.05 7.49 40.44
N GLU A 11 16.77 7.41 40.09
CA GLU A 11 16.18 6.35 39.31
C GLU A 11 16.88 6.28 37.93
N THR A 12 17.53 5.15 37.64
CA THR A 12 18.29 4.98 36.39
C THR A 12 17.37 4.90 35.18
N ARG A 13 17.92 5.19 33.97
CA ARG A 13 17.18 5.06 32.71
C ARG A 13 16.65 3.63 32.50
N LYS A 14 17.33 2.64 33.07
CA LYS A 14 16.96 1.22 33.04
C LYS A 14 15.74 0.96 33.93
N ASP A 15 15.68 1.54 35.13
CA ASP A 15 14.54 1.40 36.05
C ASP A 15 13.28 2.04 35.49
N LYS A 16 13.42 3.18 34.79
CA LYS A 16 12.30 3.81 34.05
C LYS A 16 11.79 2.95 32.90
N ILE A 17 12.66 2.20 32.22
CA ILE A 17 12.26 1.28 31.14
C ILE A 17 11.57 0.04 31.72
N ILE A 18 12.08 -0.52 32.82
CA ILE A 18 11.50 -1.70 33.48
C ILE A 18 10.12 -1.34 34.05
N LYS A 19 10.01 -0.23 34.78
CA LYS A 19 8.72 0.28 35.31
C LYS A 19 7.70 0.58 34.20
N LYS A 20 8.19 0.97 33.03
CA LYS A 20 7.38 1.14 31.82
C LYS A 20 6.87 -0.18 31.24
N CYS A 21 7.62 -1.26 31.35
CA CYS A 21 7.23 -2.61 30.92
C CYS A 21 6.28 -3.29 31.94
N GLU A 22 6.48 -3.08 33.23
CA GLU A 22 5.66 -3.68 34.29
C GLU A 22 4.27 -3.04 34.45
N LEU A 23 4.13 -1.78 34.08
CA LEU A 23 2.86 -1.02 34.18
C LEU A 23 1.89 -1.30 33.03
N GLY A 24 2.05 -2.37 32.23
CA GLY A 24 1.11 -2.72 31.14
C GLY A 24 0.64 -1.45 30.44
N MET A 25 1.58 -0.64 29.88
CA MET A 25 1.22 0.67 29.39
C MET A 25 0.19 0.53 28.29
N ASN A 26 -1.01 0.90 28.62
CA ASN A 26 -2.03 1.29 27.65
C ASN A 26 -1.44 2.49 26.89
N VAL A 27 -0.61 2.19 25.88
CA VAL A 27 -0.04 3.21 25.00
C VAL A 27 -1.23 3.77 24.23
N ASN A 28 -1.78 4.88 24.74
CA ASN A 28 -2.91 5.54 24.11
C ASN A 28 -2.40 6.22 22.84
N LEU A 29 -2.23 5.40 21.78
CA LEU A 29 -1.85 5.88 20.46
C LEU A 29 -2.93 6.82 19.95
N THR A 30 -2.53 7.96 19.40
CA THR A 30 -3.47 8.79 18.64
C THR A 30 -4.08 7.97 17.51
N HIS A 31 -5.28 8.33 17.05
CA HIS A 31 -5.96 7.65 15.95
C HIS A 31 -5.05 7.48 14.73
N LEU A 32 -4.35 8.54 14.30
CA LEU A 32 -3.42 8.48 13.17
C LEU A 32 -2.27 7.48 13.39
N LYS A 33 -1.73 7.40 14.60
CA LYS A 33 -0.67 6.42 14.89
C LYS A 33 -1.19 4.98 14.88
N LYS A 34 -2.45 4.76 15.22
CA LYS A 34 -3.09 3.44 15.09
C LYS A 34 -3.22 3.05 13.63
N LEU A 35 -3.75 3.94 12.78
CA LEU A 35 -3.88 3.72 11.34
C LEU A 35 -2.51 3.50 10.67
N GLU A 36 -1.50 4.27 11.05
CA GLU A 36 -0.13 4.09 10.58
C GLU A 36 0.42 2.70 10.96
N ALA A 37 0.26 2.28 12.21
CA ALA A 37 0.74 0.99 12.69
C ALA A 37 0.03 -0.17 11.98
N GLU A 38 -1.28 -0.08 11.77
CA GLU A 38 -2.09 -1.05 11.03
C GLU A 38 -1.63 -1.14 9.57
N SER A 39 -1.48 -0.02 8.88
CA SER A 39 -1.01 0.00 7.49
C SER A 39 0.39 -0.60 7.34
N ILE A 40 1.32 -0.29 8.26
CA ILE A 40 2.66 -0.88 8.27
C ILE A 40 2.60 -2.39 8.50
N HIS A 41 1.73 -2.86 9.41
CA HIS A 41 1.53 -4.28 9.65
C HIS A 41 1.03 -4.99 8.39
N ILE A 42 -0.02 -4.47 7.74
CA ILE A 42 -0.57 -5.02 6.50
C ILE A 42 0.50 -5.09 5.40
N ILE A 43 1.30 -4.04 5.22
CA ILE A 43 2.36 -4.01 4.21
C ILE A 43 3.43 -5.08 4.47
N ARG A 44 3.82 -5.29 5.73
CA ARG A 44 4.79 -6.32 6.11
C ARG A 44 4.24 -7.73 5.95
N GLU A 45 2.97 -7.93 6.29
CA GLU A 45 2.29 -9.21 6.16
C GLU A 45 2.21 -9.63 4.70
N VAL A 46 1.79 -8.74 3.82
CA VAL A 46 1.76 -9.02 2.36
C VAL A 46 3.15 -9.36 1.81
N ALA A 47 4.18 -8.64 2.23
CA ALA A 47 5.55 -8.92 1.78
C ALA A 47 6.11 -10.26 2.30
N ALA A 48 5.54 -10.80 3.39
CA ALA A 48 5.93 -12.08 3.96
C ALA A 48 5.12 -13.27 3.38
N GLU A 49 3.87 -13.05 3.01
CA GLU A 49 2.91 -14.10 2.63
C GLU A 49 2.83 -14.33 1.12
N PHE A 50 3.20 -13.33 0.29
CA PHE A 50 3.07 -13.38 -1.15
C PHE A 50 4.42 -13.46 -1.84
N ASP A 51 4.49 -14.27 -2.91
CA ASP A 51 5.75 -14.51 -3.64
C ASP A 51 6.15 -13.32 -4.51
N ASN A 52 5.17 -12.63 -5.10
CA ASN A 52 5.42 -11.56 -6.07
C ASN A 52 4.48 -10.35 -5.89
N PRO A 53 4.54 -9.65 -4.75
CA PRO A 53 3.74 -8.45 -4.52
C PRO A 53 4.23 -7.26 -5.33
N VAL A 54 3.33 -6.33 -5.65
CA VAL A 54 3.62 -5.06 -6.33
C VAL A 54 2.86 -3.90 -5.72
N MET A 55 3.44 -2.71 -5.66
CA MET A 55 2.73 -1.52 -5.19
C MET A 55 2.37 -0.60 -6.34
N LEU A 56 1.07 -0.32 -6.51
CA LEU A 56 0.58 0.61 -7.53
C LEU A 56 0.97 2.05 -7.13
N TYR A 57 1.72 2.72 -8.01
CA TYR A 57 2.23 4.06 -7.76
C TYR A 57 1.75 5.04 -8.83
N SER A 58 0.65 5.74 -8.53
CA SER A 58 0.02 6.72 -9.44
C SER A 58 0.55 8.15 -9.29
N VAL A 59 1.48 8.40 -8.35
CA VAL A 59 1.97 9.73 -7.95
C VAL A 59 0.88 10.62 -7.30
N GLY A 60 -0.28 10.04 -6.99
CA GLY A 60 -1.33 10.72 -6.24
C GLY A 60 -1.08 10.69 -4.72
N LYS A 61 -1.88 11.43 -3.95
CA LYS A 61 -1.76 11.56 -2.49
C LYS A 61 -1.73 10.20 -1.77
N ASP A 62 -2.67 9.31 -2.10
CA ASP A 62 -2.80 8.02 -1.41
C ASP A 62 -1.64 7.07 -1.74
N SER A 63 -1.21 7.02 -3.01
CA SER A 63 -0.03 6.23 -3.41
C SER A 63 1.27 6.79 -2.82
N ALA A 64 1.36 8.10 -2.60
CA ALA A 64 2.51 8.71 -1.94
C ALA A 64 2.53 8.37 -0.43
N VAL A 65 1.37 8.36 0.23
CA VAL A 65 1.25 7.91 1.63
C VAL A 65 1.61 6.43 1.75
N MET A 66 1.08 5.55 0.89
CA MET A 66 1.45 4.13 0.89
C MET A 66 2.96 3.93 0.71
N LEU A 67 3.58 4.64 -0.23
CA LEU A 67 5.02 4.57 -0.46
C LEU A 67 5.82 5.02 0.78
N HIS A 68 5.37 6.10 1.45
CA HIS A 68 5.97 6.55 2.71
C HIS A 68 5.88 5.48 3.79
N LEU A 69 4.71 4.86 3.95
CA LEU A 69 4.49 3.79 4.93
C LEU A 69 5.29 2.52 4.61
N ALA A 70 5.41 2.15 3.33
CA ALA A 70 6.24 1.03 2.90
C ALA A 70 7.73 1.28 3.21
N ARG A 71 8.24 2.48 2.95
CA ARG A 71 9.60 2.86 3.36
C ARG A 71 9.80 2.74 4.87
N LYS A 72 8.82 3.18 5.64
CA LYS A 72 8.85 3.10 7.11
C LYS A 72 8.77 1.66 7.60
N ALA A 73 7.98 0.82 6.93
CA ALA A 73 7.82 -0.60 7.24
C ALA A 73 9.13 -1.39 7.15
N PHE A 74 9.97 -1.06 6.16
CA PHE A 74 11.20 -1.82 5.89
C PHE A 74 12.49 -1.08 6.29
N PHE A 75 12.41 0.16 6.81
CA PHE A 75 13.61 0.88 7.23
C PHE A 75 14.45 0.07 8.24
N PRO A 76 15.80 0.00 8.09
CA PRO A 76 16.66 0.70 7.12
C PRO A 76 16.82 -0.01 5.76
N ALA A 77 16.20 -1.19 5.57
CA ALA A 77 16.26 -1.93 4.31
C ALA A 77 15.44 -1.23 3.20
N LYS A 78 15.66 -1.67 1.97
CA LYS A 78 14.83 -1.26 0.82
C LYS A 78 13.48 -1.96 0.86
N ILE A 79 12.49 -1.38 0.17
CA ILE A 79 11.21 -2.03 -0.07
C ILE A 79 11.45 -3.29 -0.92
N PRO A 80 10.95 -4.48 -0.48
CA PRO A 80 11.30 -5.76 -1.12
C PRO A 80 10.47 -6.08 -2.38
N PHE A 81 9.65 -5.17 -2.86
CA PHE A 81 8.79 -5.35 -4.04
C PHE A 81 8.83 -4.11 -4.95
N PRO A 82 8.53 -4.27 -6.24
CA PRO A 82 8.55 -3.17 -7.20
C PRO A 82 7.37 -2.21 -7.03
N LEU A 83 7.55 -0.98 -7.52
CA LEU A 83 6.48 -0.02 -7.75
C LEU A 83 6.02 -0.14 -9.20
N LEU A 84 4.71 -0.20 -9.44
CA LEU A 84 4.12 -0.23 -10.77
C LEU A 84 3.39 1.08 -11.08
N HIS A 85 3.86 1.78 -12.09
CA HIS A 85 3.19 2.95 -12.63
C HIS A 85 2.57 2.61 -14.00
N VAL A 86 1.24 2.77 -14.10
CA VAL A 86 0.54 2.71 -15.39
C VAL A 86 0.53 4.10 -15.99
N ASP A 87 1.25 4.28 -17.07
CA ASP A 87 1.31 5.54 -17.78
C ASP A 87 0.25 5.57 -18.89
N THR A 88 -0.66 6.53 -18.79
CA THR A 88 -1.77 6.72 -19.74
C THR A 88 -1.39 7.64 -20.90
N THR A 89 -0.11 8.07 -20.99
CA THR A 89 0.41 9.06 -21.94
C THR A 89 -0.17 10.48 -21.83
N TRP A 90 -1.18 10.67 -20.98
CA TRP A 90 -1.87 11.94 -20.72
C TRP A 90 -1.64 12.40 -19.27
N LYS A 91 -0.37 12.58 -18.93
CA LYS A 91 0.05 13.04 -17.60
C LYS A 91 0.83 14.32 -17.70
N PHE A 92 0.81 15.13 -16.65
CA PHE A 92 1.67 16.30 -16.55
C PHE A 92 3.14 15.87 -16.53
N LYS A 93 3.99 16.61 -17.26
CA LYS A 93 5.42 16.35 -17.34
C LYS A 93 6.08 16.36 -15.96
N GLU A 94 5.66 17.29 -15.11
CA GLU A 94 6.14 17.45 -13.74
C GLU A 94 5.84 16.21 -12.87
N MET A 95 4.72 15.52 -13.13
CA MET A 95 4.40 14.26 -12.43
C MET A 95 5.37 13.14 -12.81
N ILE A 96 5.72 13.06 -14.10
CA ILE A 96 6.66 12.06 -14.62
C ILE A 96 8.06 12.33 -14.05
N GLU A 97 8.52 13.59 -14.11
CA GLU A 97 9.79 14.02 -13.54
C GLU A 97 9.87 13.76 -12.03
N PHE A 98 8.80 14.08 -11.29
CA PHE A 98 8.73 13.80 -9.86
C PHE A 98 8.80 12.30 -9.56
N ARG A 99 8.05 11.48 -10.30
CA ARG A 99 8.06 10.00 -10.20
C ARG A 99 9.47 9.46 -10.34
N ASP A 100 10.15 9.84 -11.42
CA ASP A 100 11.48 9.34 -11.77
C ASP A 100 12.54 9.82 -10.78
N ASN A 101 12.46 11.09 -10.35
CA ASN A 101 13.33 11.65 -9.33
C ASN A 101 13.16 10.96 -7.98
N MET A 102 11.91 10.62 -7.59
CA MET A 102 11.65 9.89 -6.35
C MET A 102 12.19 8.47 -6.42
N ALA A 103 12.00 7.77 -7.55
CA ALA A 103 12.52 6.44 -7.77
C ALA A 103 14.06 6.42 -7.67
N LYS A 104 14.71 7.36 -8.34
CA LYS A 104 16.18 7.53 -8.31
C LYS A 104 16.69 7.89 -6.91
N LYS A 105 16.07 8.87 -6.24
CA LYS A 105 16.48 9.37 -4.92
C LYS A 105 16.47 8.27 -3.85
N TYR A 106 15.49 7.41 -3.88
CA TYR A 106 15.30 6.37 -2.86
C TYR A 106 15.68 4.97 -3.33
N GLY A 107 16.08 4.81 -4.59
CA GLY A 107 16.50 3.54 -5.17
C GLY A 107 15.36 2.52 -5.26
N PHE A 108 14.14 2.98 -5.61
CA PHE A 108 13.00 2.10 -5.83
C PHE A 108 13.13 1.34 -7.16
N ASP A 109 12.70 0.08 -7.17
CA ASP A 109 12.47 -0.66 -8.41
C ASP A 109 11.15 -0.19 -9.02
N LEU A 110 11.23 0.73 -9.98
CA LEU A 110 10.06 1.32 -10.64
C LEU A 110 9.83 0.65 -11.99
N LYS A 111 8.68 0.01 -12.14
CA LYS A 111 8.17 -0.52 -13.41
C LYS A 111 7.16 0.46 -13.98
N VAL A 112 7.34 0.83 -15.24
CA VAL A 112 6.40 1.70 -15.97
C VAL A 112 5.78 0.88 -17.09
N HIS A 113 4.47 0.81 -17.12
CA HIS A 113 3.72 0.10 -18.15
C HIS A 113 2.84 1.06 -18.95
N ILE A 114 2.86 0.91 -20.27
CA ILE A 114 2.03 1.65 -21.23
C ILE A 114 1.30 0.64 -22.09
N ASN A 115 0.01 0.80 -22.30
CA ASN A 115 -0.71 -0.02 -23.28
C ASN A 115 -0.34 0.40 -24.70
N GLN A 116 0.57 -0.32 -25.32
CA GLN A 116 1.10 -0.01 -26.65
C GLN A 116 0.00 -0.08 -27.73
N GLU A 117 -0.90 -1.04 -27.65
CA GLU A 117 -2.04 -1.16 -28.58
C GLU A 117 -2.92 0.09 -28.53
N GLY A 118 -3.18 0.61 -27.32
CA GLY A 118 -3.94 1.85 -27.15
C GLY A 118 -3.23 3.08 -27.72
N VAL A 119 -1.89 3.11 -27.65
CA VAL A 119 -1.06 4.17 -28.26
C VAL A 119 -1.13 4.08 -29.77
N GLU A 120 -0.95 2.91 -30.36
CA GLU A 120 -1.01 2.67 -31.82
C GLU A 120 -2.38 3.02 -32.40
N GLN A 121 -3.45 2.76 -31.66
CA GLN A 121 -4.82 3.15 -32.03
C GLN A 121 -5.11 4.64 -31.82
N GLY A 122 -4.17 5.43 -31.30
CA GLY A 122 -4.34 6.86 -31.04
C GLY A 122 -5.40 7.17 -29.96
N ILE A 123 -5.59 6.24 -28.99
CA ILE A 123 -6.61 6.40 -27.93
C ILE A 123 -6.25 7.57 -27.03
N GLY A 124 -7.00 8.64 -27.15
CA GLY A 124 -6.85 9.86 -26.33
C GLY A 124 -8.17 10.33 -25.75
N PRO A 125 -8.13 11.13 -24.69
CA PRO A 125 -9.35 11.61 -24.01
C PRO A 125 -10.19 12.56 -24.90
N PHE A 126 -9.55 13.28 -25.81
CA PHE A 126 -10.23 14.19 -26.73
C PHE A 126 -10.72 13.47 -27.99
N SER A 127 -9.99 12.49 -28.49
CA SER A 127 -10.35 11.74 -29.71
C SER A 127 -11.43 10.68 -29.48
N HIS A 128 -11.42 10.03 -28.31
CA HIS A 128 -12.28 8.87 -28.02
C HIS A 128 -13.13 9.05 -26.75
N GLY A 129 -13.03 10.20 -26.08
CA GLY A 129 -13.69 10.49 -24.81
C GLY A 129 -12.95 9.89 -23.60
N SER A 130 -13.16 10.51 -22.43
CA SER A 130 -12.43 10.15 -21.22
C SER A 130 -12.76 8.74 -20.71
N ALA A 131 -13.97 8.24 -20.92
CA ALA A 131 -14.38 6.90 -20.50
C ALA A 131 -13.60 5.82 -21.24
N LYS A 132 -13.55 5.87 -22.59
CA LYS A 132 -12.79 4.91 -23.40
C LYS A 132 -11.29 5.02 -23.15
N HIS A 133 -10.75 6.23 -23.06
CA HIS A 133 -9.36 6.45 -22.73
C HIS A 133 -9.02 5.83 -21.35
N THR A 134 -9.85 6.06 -20.32
CA THR A 134 -9.64 5.48 -18.99
C THR A 134 -9.72 3.95 -19.02
N ASP A 135 -10.67 3.38 -19.74
CA ASP A 135 -10.77 1.93 -19.85
C ASP A 135 -9.54 1.33 -20.52
N VAL A 136 -9.15 1.80 -21.70
CA VAL A 136 -8.04 1.22 -22.48
C VAL A 136 -6.68 1.54 -21.86
N MET A 137 -6.41 2.82 -21.58
CA MET A 137 -5.08 3.28 -21.17
C MET A 137 -4.80 3.13 -19.67
N LYS A 138 -5.83 2.86 -18.85
CA LYS A 138 -5.66 2.65 -17.41
C LYS A 138 -6.12 1.27 -16.95
N THR A 139 -7.38 0.88 -17.22
CA THR A 139 -7.93 -0.36 -16.68
C THR A 139 -7.37 -1.59 -17.38
N GLN A 140 -7.36 -1.61 -18.71
CA GLN A 140 -6.78 -2.71 -19.49
C GLN A 140 -5.27 -2.74 -19.36
N ALA A 141 -4.60 -1.58 -19.42
CA ALA A 141 -3.17 -1.47 -19.19
C ALA A 141 -2.74 -2.01 -17.80
N LEU A 142 -3.52 -1.75 -16.75
CA LEU A 142 -3.25 -2.32 -15.43
C LEU A 142 -3.37 -3.86 -15.44
N LYS A 143 -4.39 -4.41 -16.10
CA LYS A 143 -4.55 -5.86 -16.22
C LYS A 143 -3.39 -6.50 -17.00
N GLN A 144 -2.95 -5.88 -18.10
CA GLN A 144 -1.77 -6.30 -18.86
C GLN A 144 -0.54 -6.34 -17.96
N ALA A 145 -0.23 -5.23 -17.29
CA ALA A 145 0.95 -5.12 -16.43
C ALA A 145 0.96 -6.16 -15.30
N LEU A 146 -0.21 -6.44 -14.72
CA LEU A 146 -0.31 -7.42 -13.63
C LEU A 146 -0.13 -8.85 -14.13
N ASN A 147 -0.64 -9.16 -15.33
CA ASN A 147 -0.47 -10.47 -15.95
C ASN A 147 0.97 -10.69 -16.43
N GLU A 148 1.58 -9.70 -17.09
CA GLU A 148 2.96 -9.75 -17.54
C GLU A 148 3.95 -9.91 -16.37
N GLY A 149 3.71 -9.16 -15.29
CA GLY A 149 4.51 -9.26 -14.08
C GLY A 149 4.19 -10.48 -13.22
N GLN A 150 3.13 -11.23 -13.52
CA GLN A 150 2.65 -12.39 -12.73
C GLN A 150 2.47 -12.06 -11.24
N TYR A 151 2.00 -10.85 -10.94
CA TYR A 151 1.82 -10.39 -9.57
C TYR A 151 0.63 -11.07 -8.89
N ASP A 152 0.88 -11.64 -7.72
CA ASP A 152 -0.12 -12.32 -6.89
C ASP A 152 -0.82 -11.38 -5.91
N ALA A 153 -0.15 -10.31 -5.47
CA ALA A 153 -0.71 -9.26 -4.64
C ALA A 153 -0.37 -7.86 -5.17
N ALA A 154 -1.35 -6.96 -5.19
CA ALA A 154 -1.12 -5.58 -5.61
C ALA A 154 -1.70 -4.57 -4.61
N PHE A 155 -0.83 -3.76 -4.01
CA PHE A 155 -1.23 -2.68 -3.12
C PHE A 155 -1.92 -1.55 -3.87
N GLY A 156 -3.06 -1.10 -3.36
CA GLY A 156 -3.83 0.02 -3.87
C GLY A 156 -4.17 1.03 -2.77
N GLY A 157 -4.26 2.30 -3.13
CA GLY A 157 -4.52 3.40 -2.19
C GLY A 157 -6.00 3.70 -1.93
N ALA A 158 -6.91 2.79 -2.29
CA ALA A 158 -8.33 3.00 -2.08
C ALA A 158 -8.72 2.97 -0.60
N ARG A 159 -9.71 3.78 -0.23
CA ARG A 159 -10.30 3.83 1.11
C ARG A 159 -11.80 3.56 1.02
N ARG A 160 -12.37 2.96 2.07
CA ARG A 160 -13.81 2.64 2.14
C ARG A 160 -14.69 3.87 2.19
N ASP A 161 -14.20 4.97 2.77
CA ASP A 161 -14.93 6.24 2.93
C ASP A 161 -14.90 7.13 1.68
N GLU A 162 -14.06 6.79 0.69
CA GLU A 162 -13.86 7.60 -0.51
C GLU A 162 -15.06 7.53 -1.46
N GLU A 163 -15.66 6.33 -1.61
CA GLU A 163 -16.72 6.09 -2.56
C GLU A 163 -17.64 4.94 -2.10
N LYS A 164 -18.96 5.08 -2.29
CA LYS A 164 -19.94 4.06 -1.89
C LYS A 164 -19.69 2.67 -2.50
N SER A 165 -19.21 2.63 -3.73
CA SER A 165 -18.87 1.37 -4.43
C SER A 165 -17.76 0.60 -3.69
N ARG A 166 -16.89 1.29 -2.96
CA ARG A 166 -15.76 0.72 -2.21
C ARG A 166 -16.09 0.38 -0.76
N ALA A 167 -17.25 0.78 -0.25
CA ALA A 167 -17.62 0.56 1.15
C ALA A 167 -17.66 -0.93 1.55
N LYS A 168 -17.89 -1.84 0.60
CA LYS A 168 -17.90 -3.29 0.80
C LYS A 168 -16.57 -3.97 0.49
N GLU A 169 -15.58 -3.23 0.02
CA GLU A 169 -14.28 -3.80 -0.33
C GLU A 169 -13.52 -4.17 0.94
N ARG A 170 -12.83 -5.30 0.90
CA ARG A 170 -12.01 -5.80 2.00
C ARG A 170 -10.60 -5.22 1.93
N VAL A 171 -9.86 -5.29 3.04
CA VAL A 171 -8.44 -4.96 3.04
C VAL A 171 -7.69 -5.89 2.10
N TYR A 172 -7.99 -7.21 2.16
CA TYR A 172 -7.56 -8.22 1.18
C TYR A 172 -8.72 -8.52 0.23
N SER A 173 -8.76 -7.84 -0.89
CA SER A 173 -9.83 -7.92 -1.88
C SER A 173 -9.48 -8.90 -3.00
N PHE A 174 -10.13 -10.05 -2.98
CA PHE A 174 -9.89 -11.14 -3.93
C PHE A 174 -10.41 -10.81 -5.32
N ARG A 175 -9.62 -11.16 -6.32
CA ARG A 175 -9.90 -11.02 -7.75
C ARG A 175 -9.79 -12.38 -8.41
N ASP A 176 -10.73 -12.68 -9.30
CA ASP A 176 -10.66 -13.87 -10.13
C ASP A 176 -9.58 -13.74 -11.24
N LYS A 177 -9.43 -14.78 -12.05
CA LYS A 177 -8.49 -14.83 -13.18
C LYS A 177 -8.66 -13.69 -14.22
N ASN A 178 -9.81 -13.03 -14.24
CA ASN A 178 -10.11 -11.90 -15.10
C ASN A 178 -9.92 -10.56 -14.40
N HIS A 179 -9.35 -10.58 -13.19
CA HIS A 179 -9.25 -9.44 -12.26
C HIS A 179 -10.60 -8.85 -11.85
N ALA A 180 -11.70 -9.60 -11.97
CA ALA A 180 -13.03 -9.16 -11.57
C ALA A 180 -13.22 -9.33 -10.06
N TRP A 181 -13.92 -8.36 -9.47
CA TRP A 181 -14.30 -8.37 -8.07
C TRP A 181 -15.74 -8.88 -7.90
N ASP A 182 -15.92 -9.88 -7.03
CA ASP A 182 -17.23 -10.39 -6.65
C ASP A 182 -17.40 -10.25 -5.13
N PRO A 183 -18.34 -9.43 -4.64
CA PRO A 183 -18.55 -9.24 -3.20
C PRO A 183 -18.97 -10.52 -2.47
N LYS A 184 -19.56 -11.51 -3.18
CA LYS A 184 -19.99 -12.78 -2.59
C LYS A 184 -18.82 -13.75 -2.38
N LYS A 185 -17.71 -13.57 -3.08
CA LYS A 185 -16.51 -14.41 -3.00
C LYS A 185 -15.44 -13.86 -2.09
N GLN A 186 -15.70 -12.73 -1.41
CA GLN A 186 -14.74 -12.16 -0.48
C GLN A 186 -14.70 -12.97 0.83
N ARG A 187 -13.51 -13.02 1.42
CA ARG A 187 -13.30 -13.74 2.67
C ARG A 187 -13.53 -12.80 3.86
N PRO A 188 -14.07 -13.31 4.99
CA PRO A 188 -14.28 -12.47 6.18
C PRO A 188 -12.94 -12.04 6.80
N GLU A 189 -12.92 -10.80 7.30
CA GLU A 189 -11.78 -10.20 8.02
C GLU A 189 -12.22 -9.94 9.46
N LEU A 190 -12.21 -10.99 10.29
CA LEU A 190 -12.57 -10.91 11.70
C LEU A 190 -11.32 -10.59 12.52
N TRP A 191 -11.43 -9.66 13.47
CA TRP A 191 -10.36 -9.26 14.40
C TRP A 191 -9.07 -8.81 13.69
N ASN A 192 -9.17 -8.20 12.51
CA ASN A 192 -8.02 -7.81 11.65
C ASN A 192 -7.10 -9.00 11.29
N VAL A 193 -7.65 -10.20 11.23
CA VAL A 193 -6.96 -11.38 10.70
C VAL A 193 -7.29 -11.50 9.21
N TYR A 194 -6.27 -11.46 8.37
CA TYR A 194 -6.41 -11.50 6.92
C TYR A 194 -6.11 -12.90 6.40
N ASN A 195 -6.93 -13.37 5.45
CA ASN A 195 -6.69 -14.65 4.80
C ASN A 195 -5.90 -14.41 3.50
N SER A 196 -4.64 -14.79 3.48
CA SER A 196 -3.71 -14.62 2.34
C SER A 196 -3.79 -15.77 1.31
N LYS A 197 -4.53 -16.85 1.60
CA LYS A 197 -4.58 -18.00 0.69
C LYS A 197 -5.21 -17.61 -0.64
N VAL A 198 -4.44 -17.74 -1.72
CA VAL A 198 -4.86 -17.49 -3.11
C VAL A 198 -5.01 -18.82 -3.83
N ASP A 199 -6.13 -19.03 -4.52
CA ASP A 199 -6.31 -20.19 -5.37
C ASP A 199 -5.71 -19.96 -6.76
N LYS A 200 -5.48 -21.03 -7.52
CA LYS A 200 -4.85 -20.93 -8.85
C LYS A 200 -5.63 -19.98 -9.78
N GLY A 201 -4.96 -18.92 -10.24
CA GLY A 201 -5.53 -17.90 -11.11
C GLY A 201 -6.25 -16.76 -10.38
N GLU A 202 -6.31 -16.77 -9.04
CA GLU A 202 -6.74 -15.63 -8.26
C GLU A 202 -5.56 -14.68 -7.99
N SER A 203 -5.88 -13.43 -7.66
CA SER A 203 -4.94 -12.44 -7.15
C SER A 203 -5.62 -11.59 -6.09
N ILE A 204 -4.82 -10.87 -5.30
CA ILE A 204 -5.36 -10.00 -4.25
C ILE A 204 -5.04 -8.54 -4.54
N ARG A 205 -6.03 -7.67 -4.34
CA ARG A 205 -5.79 -6.24 -4.15
C ARG A 205 -5.74 -5.96 -2.67
N VAL A 206 -4.68 -5.32 -2.21
CA VAL A 206 -4.49 -4.99 -0.80
C VAL A 206 -4.64 -3.49 -0.60
N PHE A 207 -5.46 -3.09 0.38
CA PHE A 207 -5.76 -1.69 0.66
C PHE A 207 -5.32 -1.30 2.07
N PRO A 208 -4.05 -0.98 2.30
CA PRO A 208 -3.53 -0.66 3.63
C PRO A 208 -4.12 0.61 4.26
N LEU A 209 -4.72 1.48 3.43
CA LEU A 209 -5.33 2.75 3.87
C LEU A 209 -6.86 2.64 4.02
N SER A 210 -7.39 1.42 4.08
CA SER A 210 -8.84 1.14 4.00
C SER A 210 -9.66 1.69 5.17
N ASN A 211 -9.05 1.84 6.35
CA ASN A 211 -9.70 2.26 7.61
C ASN A 211 -9.48 3.73 7.93
#